data_b8524290080b9c5b20dd51dbf8799004
#
_entry.id   b8524290080b9c5b20dd51dbf8799004
#
_cell.length_a   1.000
_cell.length_b   1.000
_cell.length_c   1.000
_cell.angle_alpha   90.00
_cell.angle_beta   90.00
_cell.angle_gamma   90.00
#
_symmetry.space_group_name_H-M   'P 1'
#
loop_
_entity.id
_entity.type
_entity.pdbx_description
1 polymer ?
#
loop_
_entity_poly.entity_id
_entity_poly.type
_entity_poly.pdbx_seq_one_letter_code
_entity_poly.pdbx_strand_id
1 'polypeptide(L)'
;ALAYEGDASQMSKKLDTTKNIDEIFRQAQQSLIVTNAHKIVNGEIPILNSADKDFFFLQRNNKSEVSAVIADLCANRLPKAYGYSPFENIQVLAPSKKGELGTAELNHKLQAALNPKDDDKAEITIGSKTFRTGDKVMQIKNNYDIRWFRENGETGEGIFNGDIGIITKIDRKTKSLVVKFFDKIARYTFEFAGDLDFAYAITVHKSQGNEFDAVIIPMFSGPPQLYYRNLLYTAVTRAKKTLVLVGNPSTVEYMVNNNRRTKRYSGLKEFLLRDDTLY
;
A
#
# COMPACT_ATOMS: atom_id res chain seq x y z
N ALA A 1 6.65 6.85 -54.76
CA ALA A 1 5.41 6.38 -54.16
C ALA A 1 5.63 4.96 -53.64
N LEU A 2 5.86 4.81 -52.35
CA LEU A 2 5.85 3.50 -51.68
C LEU A 2 4.50 3.41 -50.96
N ALA A 3 3.63 2.59 -51.47
CA ALA A 3 2.36 2.25 -50.81
C ALA A 3 2.65 1.42 -49.57
N TYR A 4 2.21 1.92 -48.42
CA TYR A 4 2.24 1.20 -47.16
C TYR A 4 0.99 0.29 -47.12
N GLU A 5 1.15 -0.96 -47.42
CA GLU A 5 0.11 -1.97 -47.16
C GLU A 5 0.10 -2.30 -45.66
N GLY A 6 -0.63 -1.52 -44.91
CA GLY A 6 -0.94 -1.78 -43.51
C GLY A 6 -2.13 -2.76 -43.43
N ASP A 7 -1.88 -3.93 -42.86
CA ASP A 7 -2.86 -4.97 -42.62
C ASP A 7 -4.09 -4.45 -41.84
N ALA A 8 -5.29 -4.66 -42.41
CA ALA A 8 -6.57 -4.24 -41.82
C ALA A 8 -6.82 -4.82 -40.40
N SER A 9 -6.17 -5.93 -40.05
CA SER A 9 -6.22 -6.55 -38.74
C SER A 9 -5.52 -5.70 -37.67
N GLN A 10 -4.45 -4.94 -38.00
CA GLN A 10 -3.76 -4.03 -37.10
C GLN A 10 -4.54 -2.72 -36.91
N MET A 11 -5.30 -2.28 -37.88
CA MET A 11 -6.20 -1.14 -37.77
C MET A 11 -7.40 -1.43 -36.85
N SER A 12 -7.96 -2.65 -36.94
CA SER A 12 -9.03 -3.14 -36.06
C SER A 12 -8.58 -3.21 -34.60
N LYS A 13 -7.36 -3.71 -34.32
CA LYS A 13 -6.76 -3.72 -32.95
C LYS A 13 -6.51 -2.32 -32.40
N LYS A 14 -6.15 -1.35 -33.25
CA LYS A 14 -5.97 0.06 -32.84
C LYS A 14 -7.31 0.74 -32.50
N LEU A 15 -8.39 0.43 -33.22
CA LEU A 15 -9.74 0.93 -32.91
C LEU A 15 -10.29 0.32 -31.60
N ASP A 16 -10.00 -0.95 -31.33
CA ASP A 16 -10.39 -1.61 -30.06
C ASP A 16 -9.66 -1.04 -28.86
N THR A 17 -8.38 -0.66 -29.02
CA THR A 17 -7.61 0.01 -27.96
C THR A 17 -8.15 1.40 -27.66
N THR A 18 -8.62 2.15 -28.64
CA THR A 18 -9.17 3.50 -28.45
C THR A 18 -10.53 3.45 -27.74
N LYS A 19 -11.40 2.50 -28.09
CA LYS A 19 -12.67 2.24 -27.39
C LYS A 19 -12.43 1.83 -25.92
N ASN A 20 -11.40 1.02 -25.68
CA ASN A 20 -11.02 0.58 -24.33
C ASN A 20 -10.49 1.75 -23.47
N ILE A 21 -9.76 2.68 -24.07
CA ILE A 21 -9.27 3.90 -23.40
C ILE A 21 -10.43 4.83 -23.01
N ASP A 22 -11.39 5.06 -23.90
CA ASP A 22 -12.56 5.89 -23.61
C ASP A 22 -13.46 5.27 -22.52
N GLU A 23 -13.59 3.95 -22.50
CA GLU A 23 -14.34 3.23 -21.49
C GLU A 23 -13.63 3.27 -20.12
N ILE A 24 -12.33 3.10 -20.08
CA ILE A 24 -11.49 3.28 -18.89
C ILE A 24 -11.59 4.73 -18.38
N PHE A 25 -11.54 5.72 -19.27
CA PHE A 25 -11.72 7.13 -18.88
C PHE A 25 -13.11 7.43 -18.31
N ARG A 26 -14.18 6.88 -18.89
CA ARG A 26 -15.55 7.02 -18.37
C ARG A 26 -15.71 6.32 -17.02
N GLN A 27 -15.16 5.14 -16.84
CA GLN A 27 -15.15 4.44 -15.55
C GLN A 27 -14.38 5.19 -14.49
N ALA A 28 -13.20 5.76 -14.84
CA ALA A 28 -12.43 6.61 -13.94
C ALA A 28 -13.18 7.89 -13.54
N GLN A 29 -13.95 8.50 -14.45
CA GLN A 29 -14.80 9.66 -14.13
C GLN A 29 -15.97 9.32 -13.20
N GLN A 30 -16.41 8.06 -13.16
CA GLN A 30 -17.47 7.59 -12.24
C GLN A 30 -16.93 7.14 -10.88
N SER A 31 -15.62 6.96 -10.76
CA SER A 31 -14.95 6.57 -9.51
C SER A 31 -14.96 7.73 -8.51
N LEU A 32 -15.49 7.46 -7.32
CA LEU A 32 -15.45 8.42 -6.22
C LEU A 32 -14.04 8.54 -5.60
N ILE A 33 -13.21 7.49 -5.70
CA ILE A 33 -11.79 7.55 -5.33
C ILE A 33 -11.08 8.61 -6.16
N VAL A 34 -11.24 8.60 -7.48
CA VAL A 34 -10.63 9.57 -8.40
C VAL A 34 -11.18 10.97 -8.16
N THR A 35 -12.50 11.12 -8.09
CA THR A 35 -13.16 12.42 -7.82
C THR A 35 -12.68 13.02 -6.49
N ASN A 36 -12.64 12.22 -5.43
CA ASN A 36 -12.19 12.67 -4.11
C ASN A 36 -10.68 12.95 -4.07
N ALA A 37 -9.85 12.19 -4.80
CA ALA A 37 -8.43 12.50 -4.94
C ALA A 37 -8.22 13.90 -5.57
N HIS A 38 -8.97 14.24 -6.65
CA HIS A 38 -8.94 15.58 -7.25
C HIS A 38 -9.41 16.68 -6.28
N LYS A 39 -10.50 16.43 -5.54
CA LYS A 39 -10.94 17.37 -4.50
C LYS A 39 -9.86 17.62 -3.45
N ILE A 40 -9.26 16.56 -2.92
CA ILE A 40 -8.22 16.64 -1.89
C ILE A 40 -7.02 17.46 -2.40
N VAL A 41 -6.50 17.19 -3.60
CA VAL A 41 -5.32 17.92 -4.12
C VAL A 41 -5.61 19.41 -4.33
N ASN A 42 -6.84 19.76 -4.70
CA ASN A 42 -7.31 21.13 -4.86
C ASN A 42 -7.65 21.82 -3.52
N GLY A 43 -7.65 21.10 -2.41
CA GLY A 43 -7.99 21.64 -1.08
C GLY A 43 -9.49 21.66 -0.80
N GLU A 44 -10.24 20.89 -1.55
CA GLU A 44 -11.67 20.71 -1.34
C GLU A 44 -11.95 19.47 -0.47
N ILE A 45 -12.97 19.56 0.36
CA ILE A 45 -13.39 18.44 1.21
C ILE A 45 -13.94 17.31 0.32
N PRO A 46 -13.46 16.06 0.47
CA PRO A 46 -13.98 14.93 -0.28
C PRO A 46 -15.43 14.59 0.13
N ILE A 47 -16.14 13.93 -0.76
CA ILE A 47 -17.49 13.42 -0.49
C ILE A 47 -17.38 12.18 0.40
N LEU A 48 -17.88 12.26 1.64
CA LEU A 48 -17.76 11.19 2.65
C LEU A 48 -19.02 10.36 2.84
N ASN A 49 -20.17 10.83 2.36
CA ASN A 49 -21.51 10.27 2.66
C ASN A 49 -22.12 9.47 1.50
N SER A 50 -21.31 8.93 0.61
CA SER A 50 -21.79 8.06 -0.48
C SER A 50 -21.67 6.59 -0.09
N ALA A 51 -22.78 5.83 -0.20
CA ALA A 51 -22.82 4.42 0.17
C ALA A 51 -22.60 3.44 -1.00
N ASP A 52 -22.71 3.91 -2.26
CA ASP A 52 -22.91 3.03 -3.42
C ASP A 52 -21.72 3.01 -4.40
N LYS A 53 -20.54 3.40 -3.96
CA LYS A 53 -19.36 3.50 -4.83
C LYS A 53 -18.16 2.81 -4.22
N ASP A 54 -17.00 3.18 -4.73
CA ASP A 54 -15.69 2.64 -4.41
C ASP A 54 -15.00 3.33 -3.22
N PHE A 55 -15.60 4.41 -2.67
CA PHE A 55 -15.07 5.22 -1.57
C PHE A 55 -16.05 5.25 -0.40
N PHE A 56 -15.62 4.75 0.75
CA PHE A 56 -16.45 4.64 1.96
C PHE A 56 -15.83 5.41 3.13
N PHE A 57 -16.67 6.01 3.96
CA PHE A 57 -16.27 6.60 5.22
C PHE A 57 -17.06 5.99 6.37
N LEU A 58 -16.37 5.41 7.35
CA LEU A 58 -16.93 4.81 8.55
C LEU A 58 -16.58 5.67 9.77
N GLN A 59 -17.55 6.48 10.23
CA GLN A 59 -17.32 7.33 11.38
C GLN A 59 -17.16 6.51 12.66
N ARG A 60 -16.10 6.81 13.44
CA ARG A 60 -15.81 6.26 14.77
C ARG A 60 -15.24 7.34 15.66
N ASN A 61 -15.60 7.31 16.95
CA ASN A 61 -15.32 8.39 17.87
C ASN A 61 -14.08 8.14 18.74
N ASN A 62 -13.58 6.93 18.82
CA ASN A 62 -12.38 6.59 19.56
C ASN A 62 -11.45 5.65 18.79
N LYS A 63 -10.18 5.64 19.16
CA LYS A 63 -9.11 4.89 18.46
C LYS A 63 -9.28 3.37 18.58
N SER A 64 -9.79 2.90 19.70
CA SER A 64 -10.02 1.46 19.92
C SER A 64 -11.07 0.94 18.96
N GLU A 65 -12.19 1.66 18.79
CA GLU A 65 -13.23 1.32 17.79
C GLU A 65 -12.67 1.36 16.36
N VAL A 66 -11.84 2.38 16.03
CA VAL A 66 -11.19 2.45 14.72
C VAL A 66 -10.36 1.20 14.44
N SER A 67 -9.51 0.80 15.39
CA SER A 67 -8.65 -0.38 15.22
C SER A 67 -9.45 -1.69 15.14
N ALA A 68 -10.53 -1.83 15.92
CA ALA A 68 -11.42 -2.99 15.87
C ALA A 68 -12.16 -3.10 14.52
N VAL A 69 -12.68 -1.97 14.02
CA VAL A 69 -13.35 -1.92 12.70
C VAL A 69 -12.36 -2.22 11.57
N ILE A 70 -11.11 -1.74 11.64
CA ILE A 70 -10.08 -2.08 10.65
C ILE A 70 -9.81 -3.57 10.63
N ALA A 71 -9.67 -4.21 11.80
CA ALA A 71 -9.48 -5.66 11.90
C ALA A 71 -10.68 -6.43 11.32
N ASP A 72 -11.91 -6.01 11.63
CA ASP A 72 -13.14 -6.62 11.10
C ASP A 72 -13.28 -6.42 9.57
N LEU A 73 -12.93 -5.25 9.05
CA LEU A 73 -12.88 -5.02 7.61
C LEU A 73 -11.92 -5.97 6.89
N CYS A 74 -10.73 -6.17 7.46
CA CYS A 74 -9.73 -7.06 6.89
C CYS A 74 -10.11 -8.54 7.01
N ALA A 75 -10.64 -8.96 8.18
CA ALA A 75 -10.91 -10.36 8.46
C ALA A 75 -12.24 -10.85 7.86
N ASN A 76 -13.28 -10.01 7.83
CA ASN A 76 -14.65 -10.43 7.57
C ASN A 76 -15.32 -9.67 6.44
N ARG A 77 -15.45 -8.33 6.56
CA ARG A 77 -16.36 -7.56 5.69
C ARG A 77 -15.92 -7.50 4.24
N LEU A 78 -14.66 -7.12 3.97
CA LEU A 78 -14.16 -7.00 2.60
C LEU A 78 -13.98 -8.37 1.94
N PRO A 79 -13.46 -9.42 2.64
CA PRO A 79 -13.49 -10.78 2.11
C PRO A 79 -14.90 -11.27 1.76
N LYS A 80 -15.87 -11.05 2.63
CA LYS A 80 -17.26 -11.49 2.40
C LYS A 80 -17.95 -10.72 1.27
N ALA A 81 -17.72 -9.40 1.18
CA ALA A 81 -18.42 -8.54 0.21
C ALA A 81 -17.81 -8.62 -1.19
N TYR A 82 -16.50 -8.76 -1.29
CA TYR A 82 -15.76 -8.64 -2.56
C TYR A 82 -14.88 -9.84 -2.88
N GLY A 83 -14.77 -10.84 -2.02
CA GLY A 83 -13.85 -11.98 -2.18
C GLY A 83 -12.38 -11.61 -2.01
N TYR A 84 -12.08 -10.50 -1.37
CA TYR A 84 -10.70 -10.02 -1.22
C TYR A 84 -9.92 -10.85 -0.18
N SER A 85 -8.73 -11.29 -0.56
CA SER A 85 -7.75 -11.83 0.38
C SER A 85 -7.16 -10.72 1.24
N PRO A 86 -7.17 -10.83 2.59
CA PRO A 86 -6.51 -9.86 3.46
C PRO A 86 -5.00 -9.77 3.24
N PHE A 87 -4.40 -10.82 2.67
CA PHE A 87 -2.96 -10.89 2.44
C PHE A 87 -2.54 -10.29 1.11
N GLU A 88 -3.37 -10.41 0.06
CA GLU A 88 -3.03 -10.02 -1.31
C GLU A 88 -3.73 -8.72 -1.75
N ASN A 89 -5.03 -8.59 -1.47
CA ASN A 89 -5.84 -7.51 -2.02
C ASN A 89 -6.00 -6.31 -1.08
N ILE A 90 -5.94 -6.54 0.25
CA ILE A 90 -6.22 -5.51 1.25
C ILE A 90 -4.92 -4.95 1.84
N GLN A 91 -4.81 -3.63 1.91
CA GLN A 91 -3.72 -2.95 2.59
C GLN A 91 -4.21 -1.87 3.54
N VAL A 92 -3.76 -1.92 4.79
CA VAL A 92 -3.97 -0.83 5.74
C VAL A 92 -2.82 0.16 5.61
N LEU A 93 -3.15 1.45 5.42
CA LEU A 93 -2.18 2.54 5.28
C LEU A 93 -2.33 3.51 6.45
N ALA A 94 -1.36 3.56 7.35
CA ALA A 94 -1.37 4.50 8.47
C ALA A 94 -0.47 5.71 8.22
N PRO A 95 -0.86 6.92 8.67
CA PRO A 95 -0.02 8.12 8.58
C PRO A 95 1.26 8.01 9.42
N SER A 96 1.24 7.27 10.53
CA SER A 96 2.34 7.19 11.50
C SER A 96 2.77 5.75 11.80
N LYS A 97 4.00 5.60 12.29
CA LYS A 97 4.52 4.31 12.79
C LYS A 97 4.14 4.08 14.26
N LYS A 98 4.10 5.15 15.07
CA LYS A 98 3.87 5.11 16.52
C LYS A 98 2.44 5.49 16.87
N GLY A 99 2.00 5.09 18.07
CA GLY A 99 0.68 5.36 18.61
C GLY A 99 -0.32 4.23 18.34
N GLU A 100 -1.49 4.30 18.94
CA GLU A 100 -2.53 3.25 18.94
C GLU A 100 -3.04 2.89 17.53
N LEU A 101 -3.06 3.88 16.62
CA LEU A 101 -3.38 3.68 15.20
C LEU A 101 -2.12 3.77 14.30
N GLY A 102 -0.94 3.66 14.89
CA GLY A 102 0.32 3.52 14.16
C GLY A 102 0.52 2.10 13.62
N THR A 103 1.38 1.96 12.62
CA THR A 103 1.62 0.65 11.98
C THR A 103 2.10 -0.42 12.95
N ALA A 104 2.85 -0.05 14.01
CA ALA A 104 3.35 -1.00 14.99
C ALA A 104 2.20 -1.70 15.73
N GLU A 105 1.27 -0.92 16.29
CA GLU A 105 0.14 -1.45 17.04
C GLU A 105 -0.90 -2.10 16.13
N LEU A 106 -1.17 -1.50 14.95
CA LEU A 106 -2.08 -2.08 13.98
C LEU A 106 -1.58 -3.44 13.47
N ASN A 107 -0.28 -3.60 13.22
CA ASN A 107 0.29 -4.88 12.81
C ASN A 107 0.11 -5.97 13.88
N HIS A 108 0.30 -5.61 15.16
CA HIS A 108 0.08 -6.55 16.26
C HIS A 108 -1.40 -7.03 16.32
N LYS A 109 -2.35 -6.08 16.22
CA LYS A 109 -3.78 -6.39 16.23
C LYS A 109 -4.21 -7.18 14.99
N LEU A 110 -3.70 -6.81 13.82
CA LEU A 110 -4.03 -7.49 12.57
C LEU A 110 -3.39 -8.87 12.48
N GLN A 111 -2.17 -9.08 12.98
CA GLN A 111 -1.58 -10.41 13.08
C GLN A 111 -2.46 -11.32 13.97
N ALA A 112 -2.89 -10.83 15.12
CA ALA A 112 -3.75 -11.61 16.03
C ALA A 112 -5.11 -11.97 15.38
N ALA A 113 -5.66 -11.07 14.56
CA ALA A 113 -6.96 -11.28 13.90
C ALA A 113 -6.87 -12.15 12.63
N LEU A 114 -5.81 -11.99 11.82
CA LEU A 114 -5.68 -12.63 10.51
C LEU A 114 -4.79 -13.87 10.48
N ASN A 115 -3.82 -13.92 11.38
CA ASN A 115 -2.91 -15.05 11.54
C ASN A 115 -2.68 -15.34 13.02
N PRO A 116 -3.72 -15.79 13.76
CA PRO A 116 -3.61 -16.09 15.18
C PRO A 116 -2.58 -17.19 15.43
N LYS A 117 -2.09 -17.23 16.68
CA LYS A 117 -1.22 -18.31 17.14
C LYS A 117 -1.96 -19.64 17.04
N ASP A 118 -1.24 -20.63 16.56
CA ASP A 118 -1.73 -22.01 16.38
C ASP A 118 -0.55 -22.96 16.61
N ASP A 119 -0.81 -24.10 17.24
CA ASP A 119 0.24 -25.08 17.55
C ASP A 119 0.86 -25.71 16.28
N ASP A 120 0.11 -25.73 15.17
CA ASP A 120 0.59 -26.22 13.88
C ASP A 120 1.44 -25.18 13.12
N LYS A 121 1.49 -23.92 13.58
CA LYS A 121 2.27 -22.87 12.95
C LYS A 121 3.64 -22.71 13.58
N ALA A 122 4.68 -22.80 12.77
CA ALA A 122 6.01 -22.50 13.24
C ALA A 122 6.17 -20.99 13.49
N GLU A 123 6.79 -20.65 14.62
CA GLU A 123 7.08 -19.27 15.03
C GLU A 123 8.57 -19.08 15.26
N ILE A 124 9.04 -17.84 15.04
CA ILE A 124 10.37 -17.39 15.41
C ILE A 124 10.34 -15.95 15.92
N THR A 125 11.08 -15.69 17.00
CA THR A 125 11.26 -14.33 17.53
C THR A 125 12.60 -13.76 17.05
N ILE A 126 12.54 -12.60 16.37
CA ILE A 126 13.69 -11.85 15.89
C ILE A 126 13.59 -10.42 16.45
N GLY A 127 14.48 -10.07 17.36
CA GLY A 127 14.37 -8.83 18.14
C GLY A 127 13.09 -8.82 18.97
N SER A 128 12.23 -7.83 18.76
CA SER A 128 10.93 -7.69 19.44
C SER A 128 9.74 -8.25 18.66
N LYS A 129 9.98 -8.93 17.52
CA LYS A 129 8.91 -9.41 16.63
C LYS A 129 8.86 -10.94 16.64
N THR A 130 7.67 -11.49 16.83
CA THR A 130 7.42 -12.92 16.66
C THR A 130 6.72 -13.17 15.34
N PHE A 131 7.47 -13.66 14.36
CA PHE A 131 6.96 -14.05 13.06
C PHE A 131 6.38 -15.47 13.09
N ARG A 132 5.32 -15.69 12.33
CA ARG A 132 4.63 -16.97 12.13
C ARG A 132 4.57 -17.35 10.66
N THR A 133 4.52 -18.61 10.39
CA THR A 133 4.11 -19.09 9.05
C THR A 133 2.73 -18.52 8.72
N GLY A 134 2.60 -17.91 7.53
CA GLY A 134 1.41 -17.18 7.08
C GLY A 134 1.45 -15.67 7.31
N ASP A 135 2.47 -15.12 7.98
CA ASP A 135 2.56 -13.67 8.20
C ASP A 135 2.83 -12.91 6.92
N LYS A 136 2.11 -11.79 6.77
CA LYS A 136 2.37 -10.79 5.72
C LYS A 136 3.52 -9.89 6.17
N VAL A 137 4.57 -9.86 5.37
CA VAL A 137 5.83 -9.15 5.69
C VAL A 137 6.28 -8.27 4.54
N MET A 138 7.14 -7.29 4.85
CA MET A 138 7.79 -6.40 3.88
C MET A 138 9.29 -6.38 4.14
N GLN A 139 10.07 -6.42 3.06
CA GLN A 139 11.49 -6.11 3.11
C GLN A 139 11.68 -4.63 3.41
N ILE A 140 12.51 -4.28 4.41
CA ILE A 140 12.70 -2.89 4.86
C ILE A 140 14.05 -2.27 4.50
N LYS A 141 14.90 -3.04 3.85
CA LYS A 141 16.19 -2.62 3.29
C LYS A 141 16.45 -3.36 1.99
N ASN A 142 17.20 -2.76 1.08
CA ASN A 142 17.70 -3.50 -0.08
C ASN A 142 18.72 -4.54 0.39
N ASN A 143 18.54 -5.78 -0.03
CA ASN A 143 19.49 -6.85 0.23
C ASN A 143 19.75 -7.61 -1.08
N TYR A 144 20.93 -7.42 -1.64
CA TYR A 144 21.36 -7.98 -2.93
C TYR A 144 21.85 -9.42 -2.82
N ASP A 145 22.09 -9.92 -1.61
CA ASP A 145 22.64 -11.26 -1.36
C ASP A 145 21.54 -12.32 -1.21
N ILE A 146 20.27 -11.91 -1.08
CA ILE A 146 19.15 -12.83 -0.96
C ILE A 146 18.82 -13.44 -2.31
N ARG A 147 19.02 -14.75 -2.41
CA ARG A 147 18.67 -15.53 -3.60
C ARG A 147 17.17 -15.84 -3.62
N TRP A 148 16.61 -15.71 -4.81
CA TRP A 148 15.23 -16.08 -5.06
C TRP A 148 15.12 -16.98 -6.30
N PHE A 149 14.01 -17.71 -6.38
CA PHE A 149 13.63 -18.50 -7.54
C PHE A 149 12.14 -18.31 -7.83
N ARG A 150 11.75 -18.57 -9.07
CA ARG A 150 10.37 -18.58 -9.55
C ARG A 150 9.94 -20.02 -9.86
N GLU A 151 8.63 -20.24 -9.92
CA GLU A 151 8.06 -21.56 -10.24
C GLU A 151 8.43 -22.03 -11.67
N ASN A 152 8.74 -21.11 -12.59
CA ASN A 152 9.25 -21.41 -13.95
C ASN A 152 10.74 -21.80 -13.99
N GLY A 153 11.42 -21.88 -12.85
CA GLY A 153 12.85 -22.25 -12.75
C GLY A 153 13.81 -21.06 -12.88
N GLU A 154 13.33 -19.84 -13.14
CA GLU A 154 14.17 -18.65 -13.15
C GLU A 154 14.71 -18.38 -11.75
N THR A 155 15.98 -18.01 -11.67
CA THR A 155 16.67 -17.65 -10.42
C THR A 155 17.31 -16.28 -10.53
N GLY A 156 17.48 -15.61 -9.39
CA GLY A 156 18.16 -14.34 -9.33
C GLY A 156 18.52 -13.97 -7.89
N GLU A 157 19.03 -12.77 -7.74
CA GLU A 157 19.46 -12.22 -6.46
C GLU A 157 18.83 -10.85 -6.24
N GLY A 158 18.68 -10.47 -4.98
CA GLY A 158 18.15 -9.19 -4.55
C GLY A 158 16.64 -9.19 -4.25
N ILE A 159 16.34 -8.81 -2.99
CA ILE A 159 15.00 -8.42 -2.54
C ILE A 159 15.10 -6.97 -2.04
N PHE A 160 14.14 -6.14 -2.42
CA PHE A 160 14.26 -4.70 -2.29
C PHE A 160 13.31 -4.12 -1.24
N ASN A 161 13.69 -2.97 -0.72
CA ASN A 161 12.87 -2.22 0.23
C ASN A 161 11.49 -1.90 -0.38
N GLY A 162 10.44 -2.34 0.31
CA GLY A 162 9.06 -2.20 -0.17
C GLY A 162 8.45 -3.46 -0.76
N ASP A 163 9.26 -4.51 -1.06
CA ASP A 163 8.74 -5.80 -1.51
C ASP A 163 7.90 -6.43 -0.40
N ILE A 164 6.64 -6.76 -0.71
CA ILE A 164 5.68 -7.39 0.22
C ILE A 164 5.53 -8.86 -0.15
N GLY A 165 5.54 -9.72 0.88
CA GLY A 165 5.38 -11.15 0.70
C GLY A 165 4.76 -11.83 1.92
N ILE A 166 4.63 -13.15 1.84
CA ILE A 166 4.05 -14.00 2.88
C ILE A 166 5.10 -15.02 3.31
N ILE A 167 5.29 -15.20 4.61
CA ILE A 167 6.13 -16.26 5.16
C ILE A 167 5.45 -17.59 4.93
N THR A 168 5.99 -18.42 4.03
CA THR A 168 5.42 -19.72 3.68
C THR A 168 5.99 -20.86 4.53
N LYS A 169 7.20 -20.71 5.07
CA LYS A 169 7.85 -21.72 5.91
C LYS A 169 8.83 -21.08 6.89
N ILE A 170 8.87 -21.61 8.09
CA ILE A 170 9.91 -21.34 9.10
C ILE A 170 10.53 -22.67 9.50
N ASP A 171 11.85 -22.80 9.37
CA ASP A 171 12.60 -23.98 9.74
C ASP A 171 13.61 -23.64 10.84
N ARG A 172 13.31 -24.08 12.06
CA ARG A 172 14.15 -23.84 13.24
C ARG A 172 15.45 -24.63 13.21
N LYS A 173 15.46 -25.80 12.54
CA LYS A 173 16.66 -26.67 12.46
C LYS A 173 17.71 -26.05 11.56
N THR A 174 17.29 -25.57 10.38
CA THR A 174 18.18 -24.91 9.42
C THR A 174 18.33 -23.40 9.66
N LYS A 175 17.70 -22.87 10.71
CA LYS A 175 17.68 -21.44 11.04
C LYS A 175 17.35 -20.59 9.83
N SER A 176 16.29 -20.93 9.10
CA SER A 176 15.87 -20.25 7.89
C SER A 176 14.36 -20.07 7.82
N LEU A 177 13.93 -19.09 7.05
CA LEU A 177 12.53 -18.90 6.67
C LEU A 177 12.43 -18.65 5.16
N VAL A 178 11.26 -18.93 4.60
CA VAL A 178 10.95 -18.77 3.20
C VAL A 178 9.83 -17.74 3.07
N VAL A 179 10.03 -16.74 2.23
CA VAL A 179 9.03 -15.71 1.92
C VAL A 179 8.68 -15.79 0.44
N LYS A 180 7.40 -15.84 0.12
CA LYS A 180 6.87 -15.73 -1.24
C LYS A 180 6.49 -14.27 -1.49
N PHE A 181 7.23 -13.59 -2.38
CA PHE A 181 6.98 -12.24 -2.87
C PHE A 181 6.38 -12.37 -4.27
N PHE A 182 5.11 -12.06 -4.45
CA PHE A 182 4.40 -12.18 -5.72
C PHE A 182 4.78 -13.46 -6.50
N ASP A 183 5.77 -13.38 -7.41
CA ASP A 183 6.25 -14.48 -8.26
C ASP A 183 7.63 -15.03 -7.82
N LYS A 184 8.26 -14.44 -6.78
CA LYS A 184 9.59 -14.81 -6.29
C LYS A 184 9.49 -15.53 -4.96
N ILE A 185 10.22 -16.62 -4.81
CA ILE A 185 10.35 -17.35 -3.55
C ILE A 185 11.77 -17.17 -3.05
N ALA A 186 11.93 -16.50 -1.91
CA ALA A 186 13.22 -16.17 -1.34
C ALA A 186 13.45 -16.90 -0.02
N ARG A 187 14.67 -17.40 0.19
CA ARG A 187 15.08 -18.03 1.43
C ARG A 187 15.97 -17.09 2.23
N TYR A 188 15.56 -16.85 3.48
CA TYR A 188 16.28 -16.02 4.44
C TYR A 188 16.97 -16.90 5.48
N THR A 189 18.19 -16.54 5.85
CA THR A 189 18.74 -16.95 7.14
C THR A 189 18.07 -16.11 8.24
N PHE A 190 18.10 -16.56 9.50
CA PHE A 190 17.55 -15.79 10.61
C PHE A 190 18.26 -14.44 10.82
N GLU A 191 19.50 -14.31 10.37
CA GLU A 191 20.25 -13.08 10.36
C GLU A 191 19.62 -12.04 9.41
N PHE A 192 19.36 -12.43 8.17
CA PHE A 192 18.71 -11.56 7.18
C PHE A 192 17.22 -11.32 7.46
N ALA A 193 16.58 -12.17 8.23
CA ALA A 193 15.19 -11.97 8.61
C ALA A 193 14.96 -10.74 9.51
N GLY A 194 16.02 -10.14 10.07
CA GLY A 194 15.98 -8.83 10.71
C GLY A 194 15.62 -7.68 9.76
N ASP A 195 15.78 -7.87 8.45
CA ASP A 195 15.39 -6.92 7.40
C ASP A 195 13.90 -7.04 7.00
N LEU A 196 13.13 -7.90 7.68
CA LEU A 196 11.68 -8.00 7.52
C LEU A 196 10.92 -7.20 8.59
N ASP A 197 9.80 -6.64 8.20
CA ASP A 197 8.80 -6.04 9.10
C ASP A 197 7.42 -6.58 8.78
N PHE A 198 6.47 -6.51 9.70
CA PHE A 198 5.08 -6.83 9.41
C PHE A 198 4.52 -5.85 8.37
N ALA A 199 3.67 -6.35 7.48
CA ALA A 199 3.08 -5.58 6.40
C ALA A 199 1.54 -5.67 6.33
N TYR A 200 0.86 -6.10 7.37
CA TYR A 200 -0.60 -5.97 7.45
C TYR A 200 -1.01 -4.49 7.41
N ALA A 201 -0.29 -3.65 8.14
CA ALA A 201 -0.36 -2.21 8.06
C ALA A 201 1.03 -1.62 7.75
N ILE A 202 1.11 -0.73 6.76
CA ILE A 202 2.34 0.00 6.40
C ILE A 202 2.11 1.50 6.45
N THR A 203 3.19 2.29 6.53
CA THR A 203 3.03 3.75 6.44
C THR A 203 2.71 4.17 5.00
N VAL A 204 1.98 5.27 4.84
CA VAL A 204 1.69 5.84 3.51
C VAL A 204 2.96 6.06 2.69
N HIS A 205 4.06 6.46 3.32
CA HIS A 205 5.35 6.65 2.62
C HIS A 205 5.89 5.33 2.05
N LYS A 206 5.73 4.21 2.77
CA LYS A 206 6.17 2.89 2.29
C LYS A 206 5.25 2.28 1.23
N SER A 207 4.06 2.82 1.03
CA SER A 207 3.15 2.40 -0.03
C SER A 207 3.42 3.09 -1.38
N GLN A 208 4.32 4.06 -1.43
CA GLN A 208 4.66 4.75 -2.69
C GLN A 208 5.23 3.76 -3.71
N GLY A 209 4.72 3.83 -4.93
CA GLY A 209 5.05 2.88 -6.01
C GLY A 209 4.17 1.64 -6.04
N ASN A 210 3.46 1.31 -4.96
CA ASN A 210 2.52 0.19 -4.91
C ASN A 210 1.08 0.66 -5.01
N GLU A 211 0.20 -0.22 -5.51
CA GLU A 211 -1.25 -0.03 -5.54
C GLU A 211 -1.93 -1.32 -5.08
N PHE A 212 -3.10 -1.17 -4.44
CA PHE A 212 -3.84 -2.28 -3.83
C PHE A 212 -5.30 -2.27 -4.27
N ASP A 213 -5.92 -3.43 -4.38
CA ASP A 213 -7.35 -3.51 -4.73
C ASP A 213 -8.21 -2.80 -3.70
N ALA A 214 -7.94 -3.02 -2.42
CA ALA A 214 -8.62 -2.33 -1.32
C ALA A 214 -7.61 -1.67 -0.37
N VAL A 215 -7.87 -0.41 -0.03
CA VAL A 215 -7.09 0.35 0.95
C VAL A 215 -7.97 0.77 2.12
N ILE A 216 -7.46 0.61 3.33
CA ILE A 216 -8.10 1.08 4.56
C ILE A 216 -7.19 2.10 5.24
N ILE A 217 -7.73 3.26 5.62
CA ILE A 217 -6.94 4.35 6.22
C ILE A 217 -7.59 4.78 7.53
N PRO A 218 -6.90 4.67 8.69
CA PRO A 218 -7.36 5.23 9.94
C PRO A 218 -7.31 6.77 9.88
N MET A 219 -8.45 7.43 10.14
CA MET A 219 -8.60 8.88 10.16
C MET A 219 -8.86 9.36 11.59
N PHE A 220 -7.79 9.58 12.34
CA PHE A 220 -7.87 10.08 13.71
C PHE A 220 -6.72 11.06 13.96
N SER A 221 -6.89 12.00 14.88
CA SER A 221 -5.91 13.06 15.16
C SER A 221 -4.52 12.51 15.49
N GLY A 222 -3.51 13.16 14.97
CA GLY A 222 -2.10 12.79 15.15
C GLY A 222 -1.16 13.98 14.94
N PRO A 223 0.16 13.75 14.91
CA PRO A 223 1.15 14.81 14.76
C PRO A 223 0.94 15.62 13.47
N PRO A 224 0.85 16.97 13.55
CA PRO A 224 0.60 17.82 12.37
C PRO A 224 1.59 17.62 11.21
N GLN A 225 2.81 17.16 11.52
CA GLN A 225 3.86 16.89 10.55
C GLN A 225 3.55 15.70 9.63
N LEU A 226 2.66 14.79 10.08
CA LEU A 226 2.26 13.59 9.35
C LEU A 226 0.82 13.67 8.82
N TYR A 227 0.05 14.70 9.23
CA TYR A 227 -1.36 14.85 8.86
C TYR A 227 -1.52 16.06 7.94
N TYR A 228 -1.13 15.89 6.67
CA TYR A 228 -1.17 16.95 5.66
C TYR A 228 -1.80 16.45 4.35
N ARG A 229 -2.25 17.39 3.53
CA ARG A 229 -3.00 17.17 2.29
C ARG A 229 -2.36 16.15 1.36
N ASN A 230 -1.07 16.34 1.04
CA ASN A 230 -0.38 15.46 0.08
C ASN A 230 -0.21 14.04 0.60
N LEU A 231 -0.13 13.83 1.94
CA LEU A 231 -0.11 12.48 2.50
C LEU A 231 -1.46 11.80 2.30
N LEU A 232 -2.57 12.51 2.57
CA LEU A 232 -3.91 11.98 2.34
C LEU A 232 -4.13 11.66 0.86
N TYR A 233 -3.77 12.58 -0.04
CA TYR A 233 -3.82 12.35 -1.49
C TYR A 233 -3.04 11.09 -1.89
N THR A 234 -1.79 10.96 -1.42
CA THR A 234 -0.95 9.79 -1.71
C THR A 234 -1.61 8.50 -1.22
N ALA A 235 -2.20 8.51 -0.02
CA ALA A 235 -2.86 7.32 0.54
C ALA A 235 -4.12 6.93 -0.26
N VAL A 236 -4.96 7.91 -0.63
CA VAL A 236 -6.18 7.71 -1.41
C VAL A 236 -5.86 7.12 -2.79
N THR A 237 -4.84 7.65 -3.46
CA THR A 237 -4.42 7.18 -4.79
C THR A 237 -3.75 5.81 -4.80
N ARG A 238 -3.57 5.15 -3.66
CA ARG A 238 -3.10 3.75 -3.60
C ARG A 238 -4.22 2.73 -3.80
N ALA A 239 -5.48 3.14 -3.71
CA ALA A 239 -6.63 2.27 -3.89
C ALA A 239 -7.01 2.15 -5.36
N LYS A 240 -7.16 0.91 -5.86
CA LYS A 240 -7.62 0.62 -7.23
C LYS A 240 -9.14 0.49 -7.34
N LYS A 241 -9.76 -0.22 -6.39
CA LYS A 241 -11.18 -0.62 -6.48
C LYS A 241 -12.00 -0.21 -5.28
N THR A 242 -11.40 -0.21 -4.08
CA THR A 242 -12.13 0.06 -2.84
C THR A 242 -11.27 0.87 -1.88
N LEU A 243 -11.80 1.97 -1.37
CA LEU A 243 -11.17 2.77 -0.33
C LEU A 243 -12.11 2.92 0.86
N VAL A 244 -11.61 2.63 2.06
CA VAL A 244 -12.35 2.81 3.30
C VAL A 244 -11.57 3.71 4.24
N LEU A 245 -12.11 4.87 4.55
CA LEU A 245 -11.63 5.74 5.62
C LEU A 245 -12.38 5.40 6.92
N VAL A 246 -11.66 5.21 8.02
CA VAL A 246 -12.27 4.84 9.31
C VAL A 246 -11.85 5.83 10.39
N GLY A 247 -12.77 6.58 10.96
CA GLY A 247 -12.47 7.51 12.05
C GLY A 247 -13.30 8.77 12.07
N ASN A 248 -12.65 9.94 12.24
CA ASN A 248 -13.30 11.21 12.43
C ASN A 248 -13.27 12.08 11.15
N PRO A 249 -14.42 12.59 10.66
CA PRO A 249 -14.47 13.50 9.51
C PRO A 249 -13.62 14.76 9.70
N SER A 250 -13.52 15.31 10.91
CA SER A 250 -12.70 16.48 11.20
C SER A 250 -11.21 16.25 10.95
N THR A 251 -10.73 15.00 11.03
CA THR A 251 -9.36 14.66 10.68
C THR A 251 -9.12 14.76 9.17
N VAL A 252 -10.08 14.34 8.37
CA VAL A 252 -10.03 14.49 6.90
C VAL A 252 -9.98 15.97 6.54
N GLU A 253 -10.90 16.77 7.10
CA GLU A 253 -10.95 18.22 6.89
C GLU A 253 -9.64 18.89 7.31
N TYR A 254 -9.10 18.56 8.48
CA TYR A 254 -7.82 19.04 8.96
C TYR A 254 -6.69 18.74 7.96
N MET A 255 -6.59 17.50 7.46
CA MET A 255 -5.56 17.11 6.50
C MET A 255 -5.70 17.84 5.18
N VAL A 256 -6.92 18.02 4.67
CA VAL A 256 -7.18 18.76 3.42
C VAL A 256 -6.77 20.23 3.55
N ASN A 257 -7.05 20.85 4.69
CA ASN A 257 -6.68 22.24 4.96
C ASN A 257 -5.19 22.44 5.28
N ASN A 258 -4.50 21.39 5.75
CA ASN A 258 -3.08 21.44 6.04
C ASN A 258 -2.22 21.27 4.78
N ASN A 259 -2.05 22.36 4.03
CA ASN A 259 -1.22 22.40 2.82
C ASN A 259 0.25 22.65 3.16
N ARG A 260 0.84 21.80 3.98
CA ARG A 260 2.25 21.91 4.36
C ARG A 260 3.13 21.49 3.19
N ARG A 261 3.68 22.45 2.46
CA ARG A 261 4.73 22.22 1.47
C ARG A 261 6.08 22.26 2.19
N THR A 262 6.76 21.14 2.27
CA THR A 262 8.18 21.15 2.61
C THR A 262 8.91 21.79 1.45
N LYS A 263 9.35 23.04 1.60
CA LYS A 263 10.21 23.69 0.60
C LYS A 263 11.50 22.88 0.50
N ARG A 264 11.69 22.21 -0.60
CA ARG A 264 12.99 21.60 -0.89
C ARG A 264 13.89 22.72 -1.36
N TYR A 265 14.88 23.08 -0.57
CA TYR A 265 15.95 23.96 -0.99
C TYR A 265 16.89 23.12 -1.88
N SER A 266 16.68 23.17 -3.19
CA SER A 266 17.64 22.65 -4.15
C SER A 266 18.40 23.82 -4.74
N GLY A 267 19.73 23.76 -4.77
CA GLY A 267 20.57 24.74 -5.47
C GLY A 267 20.47 24.68 -6.99
N LEU A 268 19.61 23.81 -7.54
CA LEU A 268 19.50 23.56 -8.98
C LEU A 268 19.18 24.85 -9.77
N LYS A 269 18.28 25.70 -9.24
CA LYS A 269 17.95 26.98 -9.89
C LYS A 269 19.16 27.91 -9.93
N GLU A 270 19.94 27.97 -8.85
CA GLU A 270 21.16 28.78 -8.78
C GLU A 270 22.26 28.21 -9.68
N PHE A 271 22.37 26.86 -9.76
CA PHE A 271 23.29 26.19 -10.67
C PHE A 271 22.95 26.49 -12.15
N LEU A 272 21.69 26.35 -12.53
CA LEU A 272 21.24 26.65 -13.91
C LEU A 272 21.39 28.13 -14.28
N LEU A 273 21.29 29.04 -13.32
CA LEU A 273 21.51 30.47 -13.55
C LEU A 273 22.98 30.86 -13.58
N ARG A 274 23.90 30.06 -13.09
CA ARG A 274 25.35 30.31 -13.14
C ARG A 274 26.00 29.81 -14.42
N ASP A 275 25.38 28.91 -15.15
CA ASP A 275 25.95 28.31 -16.38
C ASP A 275 25.87 29.26 -17.61
N ASP A 276 25.11 30.37 -17.52
CA ASP A 276 25.03 31.36 -18.59
C ASP A 276 26.23 32.36 -18.62
N THR A 277 27.24 32.17 -17.75
CA THR A 277 28.40 33.09 -17.66
C THR A 277 29.74 32.43 -18.01
N LEU A 278 29.74 31.23 -18.58
CA LEU A 278 30.97 30.50 -18.95
C LEU A 278 31.06 30.19 -20.45
N TYR A 279 30.66 31.14 -21.34
CA TYR A 279 31.06 31.11 -22.74
C TYR A 279 31.41 32.52 -23.22
#